data_1b06e32dbbc46d46e0efe1f9a52df6f9
#
_entry.id   1b06e32dbbc46d46e0efe1f9a52df6f9
#
_cell.length_a   1.000
_cell.length_b   1.000
_cell.length_c   1.000
_cell.angle_alpha   90.00
_cell.angle_beta   90.00
_cell.angle_gamma   90.00
#
_symmetry.space_group_name_H-M   'P 1'
#
loop_
_entity.id
_entity.type
_entity.pdbx_description
1 polymer ?
#
loop_
_entity_poly.entity_id
_entity_poly.type
_entity_poly.pdbx_seq_one_letter_code
_entity_poly.pdbx_strand_id
1 'polypeptide(L)'
;MSRIAITNVTIFDGSGADPYPGEVLVDGNRIVSLARQGEYLDTGDARIIDGHGAFLMPGMTEAHTHFSWNDQPSLSAIQFMPPEEHILWCVRVAKRYLEMGWTSALGAATAKPRLDVVTRNVIEAGAFPGPRYLAGSQEITTAGGLGDNTLPHLPYEAMNFGAVCSGPEDMRRIVRMFVKYGVDHLKINLSGEYIAGIPAEANPFSQEEIAMLAAEARLAGKRVAAHARSNESVKTCVQQGFELIFHASFADEEALDMLEANKDKHFVAPGIGWLVNTLYNASEYGVTEAIATKMGYKRELEAAAETLAKMHKRGIRILPGGDYGFAWMPHGTNARDLEYFVKYIGMTPKEALLAATRLGGELMMRPDELGQLKEGFLADLIMVDGDPLQDLAVLQDPAKILMVMKDGEIYKNSRTLLPPRGVIRSVYGGNPLVEVGARRAQPVDPMNSKQVEAQGRNTA
;
A
#
# COMPACT_ATOMS: atom_id res chain seq x y z
N MET A 1 21.83 -1.80 -21.45
CA MET A 1 21.83 -1.00 -20.21
C MET A 1 23.27 -0.70 -19.88
N SER A 2 23.58 0.48 -19.36
CA SER A 2 24.95 0.89 -19.02
C SER A 2 25.31 0.40 -17.61
N ARG A 3 26.59 0.09 -17.39
CA ARG A 3 27.14 -0.13 -16.03
C ARG A 3 27.07 1.16 -15.22
N ILE A 4 26.69 1.08 -13.96
CA ILE A 4 26.60 2.22 -13.04
C ILE A 4 27.31 1.84 -11.74
N ALA A 5 28.28 2.68 -11.31
CA ALA A 5 28.90 2.57 -10.00
C ALA A 5 28.39 3.70 -9.10
N ILE A 6 27.81 3.33 -7.97
CA ILE A 6 27.37 4.26 -6.92
C ILE A 6 28.45 4.25 -5.85
N THR A 7 29.15 5.37 -5.68
CA THR A 7 30.31 5.49 -4.80
C THR A 7 30.04 6.42 -3.64
N ASN A 8 30.89 6.36 -2.61
CA ASN A 8 30.83 7.26 -1.46
C ASN A 8 29.45 7.31 -0.81
N VAL A 9 28.93 6.14 -0.42
CA VAL A 9 27.64 5.96 0.25
C VAL A 9 27.76 5.18 1.56
N THR A 10 26.80 5.35 2.47
CA THR A 10 26.60 4.48 3.61
C THR A 10 25.57 3.42 3.23
N ILE A 11 25.98 2.16 3.16
CA ILE A 11 25.15 1.05 2.67
C ILE A 11 24.43 0.37 3.83
N PHE A 12 23.09 0.38 3.80
CA PHE A 12 22.21 -0.53 4.53
C PHE A 12 21.78 -1.62 3.56
N ASP A 13 22.36 -2.81 3.65
CA ASP A 13 22.21 -3.86 2.66
C ASP A 13 20.93 -4.71 2.82
N GLY A 14 20.13 -4.47 3.88
CA GLY A 14 18.91 -5.24 4.14
C GLY A 14 19.16 -6.65 4.72
N SER A 15 20.41 -7.03 5.01
CA SER A 15 20.73 -8.32 5.63
C SER A 15 20.36 -8.37 7.13
N GLY A 16 20.27 -7.21 7.77
CA GLY A 16 20.17 -7.04 9.22
C GLY A 16 21.48 -6.64 9.88
N ALA A 17 22.59 -6.62 9.14
CA ALA A 17 23.86 -6.07 9.60
C ALA A 17 23.77 -4.55 9.81
N ASP A 18 24.76 -3.98 10.50
CA ASP A 18 24.88 -2.54 10.62
C ASP A 18 25.35 -1.90 9.30
N PRO A 19 24.90 -0.68 9.00
CA PRO A 19 25.32 0.03 7.81
C PRO A 19 26.86 0.24 7.80
N TYR A 20 27.41 0.30 6.60
CA TYR A 20 28.85 0.48 6.39
C TYR A 20 29.12 1.41 5.21
N PRO A 21 30.20 2.18 5.24
CA PRO A 21 30.67 2.95 4.08
C PRO A 21 31.09 2.00 2.95
N GLY A 22 30.69 2.30 1.72
CA GLY A 22 31.00 1.41 0.60
C GLY A 22 30.54 1.94 -0.75
N GLU A 23 30.59 1.04 -1.72
CA GLU A 23 30.27 1.27 -3.12
C GLU A 23 29.49 0.10 -3.70
N VAL A 24 28.65 0.36 -4.72
CA VAL A 24 27.82 -0.65 -5.38
C VAL A 24 28.00 -0.54 -6.89
N LEU A 25 28.24 -1.66 -7.55
CA LEU A 25 28.29 -1.75 -9.01
C LEU A 25 27.03 -2.46 -9.51
N VAL A 26 26.34 -1.79 -10.43
CA VAL A 26 25.17 -2.31 -11.16
C VAL A 26 25.56 -2.53 -12.61
N ASP A 27 25.17 -3.69 -13.16
CA ASP A 27 25.30 -4.00 -14.60
C ASP A 27 23.94 -4.53 -15.12
N GLY A 28 23.41 -3.85 -16.11
CA GLY A 28 22.05 -4.13 -16.56
C GLY A 28 21.04 -3.88 -15.42
N ASN A 29 20.29 -4.93 -15.06
CA ASN A 29 19.30 -4.84 -13.98
C ASN A 29 19.74 -5.52 -12.67
N ARG A 30 21.05 -5.89 -12.54
CA ARG A 30 21.56 -6.62 -11.39
C ARG A 30 22.67 -5.86 -10.66
N ILE A 31 22.70 -6.04 -9.36
CA ILE A 31 23.86 -5.70 -8.53
C ILE A 31 24.93 -6.77 -8.81
N VAL A 32 26.10 -6.38 -9.28
CA VAL A 32 27.17 -7.31 -9.63
C VAL A 32 28.31 -7.31 -8.64
N SER A 33 28.48 -6.24 -7.86
CA SER A 33 29.46 -6.20 -6.77
C SER A 33 29.10 -5.15 -5.72
N LEU A 34 29.52 -5.43 -4.49
CA LEU A 34 29.55 -4.44 -3.38
C LEU A 34 30.95 -4.46 -2.79
N ALA A 35 31.51 -3.27 -2.54
CA ALA A 35 32.81 -3.12 -1.90
C ALA A 35 32.66 -2.25 -0.63
N ARG A 36 33.30 -2.67 0.46
CA ARG A 36 33.44 -1.84 1.67
C ARG A 36 34.50 -0.77 1.45
N GLN A 37 34.43 0.30 2.22
CA GLN A 37 35.46 1.35 2.16
C GLN A 37 36.87 0.76 2.33
N GLY A 38 37.76 1.05 1.36
CA GLY A 38 39.10 0.51 1.30
C GLY A 38 39.27 -0.80 0.54
N GLU A 39 38.19 -1.45 0.13
CA GLU A 39 38.22 -2.55 -0.83
C GLU A 39 38.19 -2.00 -2.26
N TYR A 40 38.76 -2.78 -3.20
CA TYR A 40 38.78 -2.39 -4.60
C TYR A 40 37.48 -2.78 -5.31
N LEU A 41 36.83 -1.81 -5.95
CA LEU A 41 35.72 -2.05 -6.87
C LEU A 41 36.17 -1.80 -8.30
N ASP A 42 36.20 -2.82 -9.15
CA ASP A 42 36.46 -2.65 -10.58
C ASP A 42 35.25 -2.02 -11.29
N THR A 43 35.25 -0.71 -11.37
CA THR A 43 34.20 0.05 -12.04
C THR A 43 34.30 -0.01 -13.58
N GLY A 44 35.48 -0.32 -14.13
CA GLY A 44 35.74 -0.31 -15.57
C GLY A 44 35.27 0.97 -16.25
N ASP A 45 34.35 0.84 -17.21
CA ASP A 45 33.72 1.95 -17.96
C ASP A 45 32.36 2.39 -17.37
N ALA A 46 32.05 2.00 -16.14
CA ALA A 46 30.80 2.34 -15.49
C ALA A 46 30.61 3.87 -15.32
N ARG A 47 29.40 4.33 -15.52
CA ARG A 47 28.99 5.69 -15.14
C ARG A 47 29.06 5.83 -13.61
N ILE A 48 29.85 6.76 -13.13
CA ILE A 48 30.00 7.02 -11.69
C ILE A 48 28.89 7.95 -11.21
N ILE A 49 28.27 7.58 -10.09
CA ILE A 49 27.33 8.40 -9.31
C ILE A 49 27.93 8.55 -7.91
N ASP A 50 28.47 9.73 -7.60
CA ASP A 50 28.95 10.03 -6.25
C ASP A 50 27.78 10.29 -5.30
N GLY A 51 27.64 9.47 -4.27
CA GLY A 51 26.63 9.60 -3.23
C GLY A 51 26.92 10.71 -2.21
N HIS A 52 28.13 11.28 -2.17
CA HIS A 52 28.52 12.32 -1.20
C HIS A 52 28.16 11.97 0.26
N GLY A 53 28.31 10.72 0.67
CA GLY A 53 27.99 10.24 2.01
C GLY A 53 26.50 9.92 2.25
N ALA A 54 25.64 9.98 1.24
CA ALA A 54 24.23 9.64 1.36
C ALA A 54 24.01 8.18 1.79
N PHE A 55 22.84 7.92 2.36
CA PHE A 55 22.41 6.58 2.77
C PHE A 55 21.85 5.82 1.57
N LEU A 56 22.37 4.63 1.30
CA LEU A 56 21.91 3.74 0.22
C LEU A 56 21.26 2.50 0.81
N MET A 57 20.04 2.20 0.40
CA MET A 57 19.26 1.06 0.91
C MET A 57 18.47 0.38 -0.20
N PRO A 58 17.99 -0.86 -0.01
CA PRO A 58 17.05 -1.47 -0.93
C PRO A 58 15.80 -0.63 -1.10
N GLY A 59 15.18 -0.69 -2.28
CA GLY A 59 13.86 -0.13 -2.49
C GLY A 59 12.82 -0.77 -1.57
N MET A 60 11.85 0.02 -1.14
CA MET A 60 10.80 -0.41 -0.20
C MET A 60 9.65 -1.12 -0.90
N THR A 61 8.93 -1.96 -0.14
CA THR A 61 7.71 -2.65 -0.57
C THR A 61 6.53 -2.23 0.30
N GLU A 62 5.46 -1.78 -0.33
CA GLU A 62 4.18 -1.47 0.32
C GLU A 62 3.23 -2.65 0.17
N ALA A 63 2.72 -3.18 1.30
CA ALA A 63 1.94 -4.42 1.33
C ALA A 63 0.41 -4.23 1.24
N HIS A 64 -0.08 -2.98 1.29
CA HIS A 64 -1.52 -2.69 1.34
C HIS A 64 -1.85 -1.42 0.55
N THR A 65 -1.75 -1.50 -0.80
CA THR A 65 -1.98 -0.32 -1.63
C THR A 65 -3.35 -0.31 -2.28
N HIS A 66 -3.84 0.89 -2.50
CA HIS A 66 -5.08 1.15 -3.22
C HIS A 66 -4.84 2.23 -4.28
N PHE A 67 -4.16 1.91 -5.39
CA PHE A 67 -3.85 2.93 -6.40
C PHE A 67 -5.09 3.60 -7.00
N SER A 68 -6.25 2.96 -6.88
CA SER A 68 -7.53 3.51 -7.31
C SER A 68 -8.25 4.36 -6.26
N TRP A 69 -7.79 4.45 -5.01
CA TRP A 69 -8.28 5.46 -4.09
C TRP A 69 -7.77 6.84 -4.54
N ASN A 70 -8.61 7.86 -4.52
CA ASN A 70 -8.34 9.11 -5.23
C ASN A 70 -8.11 10.32 -4.33
N ASP A 71 -7.57 10.08 -3.12
CA ASP A 71 -7.28 11.11 -2.12
C ASP A 71 -8.50 11.98 -1.76
N GLN A 72 -9.72 11.44 -1.91
CA GLN A 72 -10.96 12.13 -1.59
C GLN A 72 -11.50 11.68 -0.22
N PRO A 73 -12.39 12.47 0.41
CA PRO A 73 -12.86 12.19 1.76
C PRO A 73 -14.01 11.16 1.83
N SER A 74 -14.41 10.54 0.73
CA SER A 74 -15.53 9.58 0.73
C SER A 74 -15.35 8.45 -0.27
N LEU A 75 -15.89 7.27 0.07
CA LEU A 75 -15.95 6.11 -0.81
C LEU A 75 -16.75 6.39 -2.08
N SER A 76 -17.80 7.20 -2.01
CA SER A 76 -18.61 7.60 -3.17
C SER A 76 -17.80 8.34 -4.23
N ALA A 77 -16.87 9.21 -3.82
CA ALA A 77 -16.00 9.93 -4.75
C ALA A 77 -15.05 8.99 -5.49
N ILE A 78 -14.62 7.90 -4.86
CA ILE A 78 -13.82 6.86 -5.49
C ILE A 78 -14.68 6.05 -6.46
N GLN A 79 -15.87 5.64 -6.03
CA GLN A 79 -16.79 4.81 -6.82
C GLN A 79 -17.21 5.49 -8.13
N PHE A 80 -17.56 6.78 -8.08
CA PHE A 80 -18.13 7.49 -9.22
C PHE A 80 -17.11 8.10 -10.18
N MET A 81 -15.80 7.98 -9.92
CA MET A 81 -14.79 8.40 -10.91
C MET A 81 -14.93 7.56 -12.18
N PRO A 82 -15.03 8.18 -13.39
CA PRO A 82 -15.12 7.45 -14.66
C PRO A 82 -13.91 6.51 -14.86
N PRO A 83 -14.09 5.28 -15.40
CA PRO A 83 -13.01 4.30 -15.53
C PRO A 83 -11.78 4.80 -16.30
N GLU A 84 -11.99 5.59 -17.37
CA GLU A 84 -10.94 6.17 -18.19
C GLU A 84 -10.11 7.24 -17.46
N GLU A 85 -10.72 8.02 -16.58
CA GLU A 85 -10.02 8.96 -15.69
C GLU A 85 -9.36 8.20 -14.54
N HIS A 86 -10.05 7.20 -14.03
CA HIS A 86 -9.58 6.41 -12.92
C HIS A 86 -8.28 5.66 -13.22
N ILE A 87 -8.12 5.13 -14.43
CA ILE A 87 -6.85 4.50 -14.82
C ILE A 87 -5.71 5.51 -14.92
N LEU A 88 -5.98 6.72 -15.41
CA LEU A 88 -4.97 7.80 -15.43
C LEU A 88 -4.56 8.22 -14.02
N TRP A 89 -5.51 8.22 -13.07
CA TRP A 89 -5.22 8.40 -11.67
C TRP A 89 -4.31 7.29 -11.12
N CYS A 90 -4.66 6.02 -11.36
CA CYS A 90 -3.87 4.87 -10.88
C CYS A 90 -2.41 4.93 -11.32
N VAL A 91 -2.14 5.22 -12.61
CA VAL A 91 -0.74 5.31 -13.10
C VAL A 91 0.00 6.50 -12.51
N ARG A 92 -0.70 7.61 -12.21
CA ARG A 92 -0.12 8.75 -11.51
C ARG A 92 0.28 8.37 -10.07
N VAL A 93 -0.61 7.66 -9.36
CA VAL A 93 -0.33 7.18 -8.01
C VAL A 93 0.84 6.20 -8.01
N ALA A 94 0.85 5.23 -8.94
CA ALA A 94 1.96 4.28 -9.08
C ALA A 94 3.31 4.99 -9.27
N LYS A 95 3.35 6.03 -10.13
CA LYS A 95 4.54 6.85 -10.31
C LYS A 95 4.96 7.55 -9.01
N ARG A 96 4.02 8.08 -8.23
CA ARG A 96 4.29 8.73 -6.94
C ARG A 96 4.92 7.75 -5.94
N TYR A 97 4.39 6.51 -5.86
CA TYR A 97 4.98 5.47 -5.01
C TYR A 97 6.44 5.21 -5.37
N LEU A 98 6.72 5.04 -6.67
CA LEU A 98 8.10 4.84 -7.13
C LEU A 98 9.00 6.04 -6.78
N GLU A 99 8.54 7.27 -6.99
CA GLU A 99 9.31 8.50 -6.67
C GLU A 99 9.57 8.69 -5.16
N MET A 100 8.75 8.06 -4.31
CA MET A 100 8.94 8.01 -2.85
C MET A 100 9.75 6.79 -2.39
N GLY A 101 10.35 6.03 -3.32
CA GLY A 101 11.23 4.91 -2.99
C GLY A 101 10.54 3.55 -2.78
N TRP A 102 9.24 3.46 -3.04
CA TRP A 102 8.52 2.20 -3.06
C TRP A 102 8.71 1.53 -4.43
N THR A 103 9.71 0.65 -4.54
CA THR A 103 10.04 -0.02 -5.81
C THR A 103 9.17 -1.24 -6.06
N SER A 104 8.49 -1.74 -5.03
CA SER A 104 7.52 -2.82 -5.11
C SER A 104 6.24 -2.48 -4.34
N ALA A 105 5.10 -3.00 -4.78
CA ALA A 105 3.81 -2.80 -4.13
C ALA A 105 2.84 -3.95 -4.40
N LEU A 106 1.96 -4.20 -3.43
CA LEU A 106 0.87 -5.16 -3.55
C LEU A 106 -0.47 -4.42 -3.49
N GLY A 107 -1.29 -4.55 -4.54
CA GLY A 107 -2.62 -3.98 -4.58
C GLY A 107 -3.57 -4.69 -3.65
N ALA A 108 -4.02 -4.01 -2.59
CA ALA A 108 -4.92 -4.63 -1.62
C ALA A 108 -6.32 -4.84 -2.18
N ALA A 109 -6.81 -3.86 -2.92
CA ALA A 109 -8.05 -3.95 -3.70
C ALA A 109 -8.12 -2.81 -4.72
N THR A 110 -8.92 -3.01 -5.76
CA THR A 110 -9.17 -2.01 -6.79
C THR A 110 -10.65 -1.58 -6.82
N ALA A 111 -10.92 -0.30 -7.05
CA ALA A 111 -12.28 0.25 -7.07
C ALA A 111 -13.13 -0.21 -8.28
N LYS A 112 -12.53 -0.79 -9.30
CA LYS A 112 -13.21 -1.34 -10.49
C LYS A 112 -12.47 -2.59 -10.98
N PRO A 113 -13.14 -3.50 -11.69
CA PRO A 113 -12.66 -4.88 -11.90
C PRO A 113 -11.24 -5.06 -12.43
N ARG A 114 -10.69 -4.07 -13.15
CA ARG A 114 -9.42 -4.24 -13.88
C ARG A 114 -8.41 -3.11 -13.71
N LEU A 115 -8.65 -2.11 -12.85
CA LEU A 115 -7.72 -0.97 -12.76
C LEU A 115 -6.31 -1.41 -12.34
N ASP A 116 -6.19 -2.26 -11.34
CA ASP A 116 -4.89 -2.78 -10.89
C ASP A 116 -4.20 -3.61 -11.98
N VAL A 117 -4.95 -4.48 -12.66
CA VAL A 117 -4.43 -5.31 -13.75
C VAL A 117 -3.89 -4.45 -14.90
N VAL A 118 -4.63 -3.40 -15.30
CA VAL A 118 -4.17 -2.48 -16.35
C VAL A 118 -2.98 -1.68 -15.86
N THR A 119 -2.99 -1.19 -14.62
CA THR A 119 -1.86 -0.46 -14.02
C THR A 119 -0.58 -1.31 -14.03
N ARG A 120 -0.65 -2.56 -13.57
CA ARG A 120 0.48 -3.50 -13.64
C ARG A 120 0.96 -3.68 -15.07
N ASN A 121 0.06 -3.97 -15.99
CA ASN A 121 0.43 -4.29 -17.38
C ASN A 121 1.13 -3.12 -18.08
N VAL A 122 0.69 -1.88 -17.86
CA VAL A 122 1.33 -0.70 -18.49
C VAL A 122 2.68 -0.36 -17.83
N ILE A 123 2.87 -0.67 -16.55
CA ILE A 123 4.17 -0.55 -15.88
C ILE A 123 5.13 -1.61 -16.41
N GLU A 124 4.72 -2.87 -16.50
CA GLU A 124 5.53 -3.98 -17.04
C GLU A 124 5.91 -3.77 -18.51
N ALA A 125 5.00 -3.19 -19.30
CA ALA A 125 5.28 -2.81 -20.68
C ALA A 125 6.22 -1.59 -20.82
N GLY A 126 6.62 -0.96 -19.71
CA GLY A 126 7.44 0.27 -19.71
C GLY A 126 6.71 1.51 -20.23
N ALA A 127 5.38 1.45 -20.42
CA ALA A 127 4.60 2.59 -20.90
C ALA A 127 4.46 3.71 -19.85
N PHE A 128 4.45 3.34 -18.58
CA PHE A 128 4.41 4.27 -17.46
C PHE A 128 5.35 3.84 -16.33
N PRO A 129 6.01 4.78 -15.64
CA PRO A 129 6.82 4.47 -14.46
C PRO A 129 5.93 4.07 -13.27
N GLY A 130 6.35 3.07 -12.53
CA GLY A 130 5.68 2.59 -11.33
C GLY A 130 6.49 1.50 -10.63
N PRO A 131 6.08 1.09 -9.42
CA PRO A 131 6.72 -0.02 -8.71
C PRO A 131 6.46 -1.35 -9.45
N ARG A 132 7.21 -2.37 -9.11
CA ARG A 132 6.87 -3.77 -9.40
C ARG A 132 5.56 -4.07 -8.66
N TYR A 133 4.50 -4.41 -9.40
CA TYR A 133 3.14 -4.39 -8.85
C TYR A 133 2.46 -5.75 -8.95
N LEU A 134 1.89 -6.21 -7.85
CA LEU A 134 1.00 -7.35 -7.82
C LEU A 134 -0.45 -6.85 -7.81
N ALA A 135 -1.20 -7.14 -8.85
CA ALA A 135 -2.55 -6.63 -9.07
C ALA A 135 -3.60 -7.37 -8.25
N GLY A 136 -4.33 -6.66 -7.38
CA GLY A 136 -5.46 -7.18 -6.63
C GLY A 136 -6.77 -7.24 -7.44
N SER A 137 -7.74 -8.00 -6.96
CA SER A 137 -9.13 -7.93 -7.43
C SER A 137 -9.86 -6.75 -6.80
N GLN A 138 -11.12 -6.49 -7.23
CA GLN A 138 -12.04 -5.75 -6.37
C GLN A 138 -12.22 -6.49 -5.04
N GLU A 139 -12.68 -5.76 -4.04
CA GLU A 139 -13.16 -6.35 -2.79
C GLU A 139 -14.33 -7.29 -3.06
N ILE A 140 -14.21 -8.56 -2.69
CA ILE A 140 -15.35 -9.47 -2.67
C ILE A 140 -16.07 -9.23 -1.34
N THR A 141 -17.35 -8.90 -1.41
CA THR A 141 -18.17 -8.53 -0.26
C THR A 141 -19.57 -9.15 -0.34
N THR A 142 -20.35 -9.02 0.72
CA THR A 142 -21.77 -9.39 0.73
C THR A 142 -22.65 -8.17 0.50
N ALA A 143 -23.92 -8.38 0.19
CA ALA A 143 -24.89 -7.28 0.17
C ALA A 143 -24.95 -6.56 1.53
N GLY A 144 -24.77 -5.24 1.51
CA GLY A 144 -24.65 -4.41 2.72
C GLY A 144 -23.34 -4.58 3.49
N GLY A 145 -22.36 -5.31 2.97
CA GLY A 145 -21.03 -5.46 3.54
C GLY A 145 -20.08 -4.32 3.15
N LEU A 146 -18.88 -4.33 3.74
CA LEU A 146 -17.82 -3.39 3.37
C LEU A 146 -17.51 -3.50 1.88
N GLY A 147 -17.57 -2.38 1.14
CA GLY A 147 -17.39 -2.35 -0.31
C GLY A 147 -18.69 -2.38 -1.12
N ASP A 148 -19.84 -2.66 -0.50
CA ASP A 148 -21.15 -2.50 -1.14
C ASP A 148 -21.69 -1.09 -0.87
N ASN A 149 -21.28 -0.13 -1.69
CA ASN A 149 -21.65 1.28 -1.57
C ASN A 149 -22.78 1.71 -2.52
N THR A 150 -23.35 0.78 -3.28
CA THR A 150 -24.45 1.11 -4.19
C THR A 150 -25.74 1.31 -3.41
N LEU A 151 -26.40 2.44 -3.64
CA LEU A 151 -27.69 2.71 -3.00
C LEU A 151 -28.77 1.75 -3.53
N PRO A 152 -29.69 1.24 -2.68
CA PRO A 152 -30.66 0.20 -3.06
C PRO A 152 -31.58 0.53 -4.25
N HIS A 153 -31.75 1.82 -4.55
CA HIS A 153 -32.56 2.29 -5.68
C HIS A 153 -31.77 2.49 -6.98
N LEU A 154 -30.45 2.26 -6.97
CA LEU A 154 -29.58 2.38 -8.14
C LEU A 154 -29.15 0.99 -8.61
N PRO A 155 -29.58 0.52 -9.79
CA PRO A 155 -29.33 -0.85 -10.27
C PRO A 155 -27.95 -1.02 -10.93
N TYR A 156 -26.94 -0.28 -10.50
CA TYR A 156 -25.62 -0.26 -11.15
C TYR A 156 -24.59 -1.15 -10.44
N GLU A 157 -24.85 -2.44 -10.34
CA GLU A 157 -23.89 -3.41 -9.76
C GLU A 157 -22.49 -3.32 -10.41
N ALA A 158 -22.44 -3.11 -11.73
CA ALA A 158 -21.17 -2.96 -12.46
C ALA A 158 -20.36 -1.72 -12.04
N MET A 159 -20.97 -0.76 -11.37
CA MET A 159 -20.34 0.45 -10.87
C MET A 159 -20.06 0.38 -9.37
N ASN A 160 -20.39 -0.74 -8.71
CA ASN A 160 -20.15 -0.89 -7.29
C ASN A 160 -18.66 -0.95 -7.00
N PHE A 161 -18.29 -0.47 -5.85
CA PHE A 161 -16.91 -0.45 -5.35
C PHE A 161 -16.37 -1.87 -5.17
N GLY A 162 -17.13 -2.74 -4.54
CA GLY A 162 -16.85 -4.17 -4.38
C GLY A 162 -17.68 -5.07 -5.30
N ALA A 163 -17.26 -6.31 -5.45
CA ALA A 163 -18.01 -7.37 -6.09
C ALA A 163 -18.91 -8.04 -5.05
N VAL A 164 -20.20 -7.78 -5.13
CA VAL A 164 -21.18 -8.34 -4.19
C VAL A 164 -21.41 -9.81 -4.50
N CYS A 165 -21.29 -10.65 -3.48
CA CYS A 165 -21.45 -12.10 -3.54
C CYS A 165 -22.67 -12.53 -2.74
N SER A 166 -23.42 -13.50 -3.26
CA SER A 166 -24.56 -14.10 -2.59
C SER A 166 -24.57 -15.62 -2.82
N GLY A 167 -24.02 -16.34 -1.87
CA GLY A 167 -23.90 -17.79 -1.88
C GLY A 167 -22.69 -18.36 -2.60
N PRO A 168 -22.37 -19.66 -2.36
CA PRO A 168 -21.14 -20.28 -2.85
C PRO A 168 -21.00 -20.31 -4.37
N GLU A 169 -22.07 -20.52 -5.11
CA GLU A 169 -21.99 -20.55 -6.58
C GLU A 169 -21.71 -19.18 -7.18
N ASP A 170 -22.22 -18.13 -6.56
CA ASP A 170 -21.89 -16.76 -6.98
C ASP A 170 -20.44 -16.41 -6.62
N MET A 171 -19.94 -16.85 -5.46
CA MET A 171 -18.53 -16.76 -5.10
C MET A 171 -17.64 -17.43 -6.17
N ARG A 172 -17.98 -18.64 -6.60
CA ARG A 172 -17.29 -19.35 -7.68
C ARG A 172 -17.25 -18.52 -8.97
N ARG A 173 -18.38 -17.96 -9.37
CA ARG A 173 -18.50 -17.10 -10.56
C ARG A 173 -17.59 -15.88 -10.47
N ILE A 174 -17.61 -15.19 -9.32
CA ILE A 174 -16.80 -13.98 -9.07
C ILE A 174 -15.31 -14.31 -9.11
N VAL A 175 -14.86 -15.36 -8.42
CA VAL A 175 -13.46 -15.78 -8.42
C VAL A 175 -12.97 -16.07 -9.84
N ARG A 176 -13.72 -16.88 -10.60
CA ARG A 176 -13.37 -17.21 -11.99
C ARG A 176 -13.35 -15.98 -12.92
N MET A 177 -14.21 -15.02 -12.66
CA MET A 177 -14.22 -13.74 -13.38
C MET A 177 -12.92 -12.97 -13.11
N PHE A 178 -12.49 -12.84 -11.86
CA PHE A 178 -11.24 -12.14 -11.53
C PHE A 178 -10.00 -12.87 -12.05
N VAL A 179 -9.99 -14.21 -11.99
CA VAL A 179 -8.94 -15.03 -12.61
C VAL A 179 -8.86 -14.76 -14.12
N LYS A 180 -10.00 -14.72 -14.81
CA LYS A 180 -10.08 -14.35 -16.25
C LYS A 180 -9.56 -12.93 -16.51
N TYR A 181 -9.78 -12.00 -15.59
CA TYR A 181 -9.29 -10.63 -15.73
C TYR A 181 -7.78 -10.50 -15.52
N GLY A 182 -7.13 -11.53 -14.98
CA GLY A 182 -5.69 -11.62 -14.84
C GLY A 182 -5.14 -11.03 -13.54
N VAL A 183 -5.92 -11.04 -12.45
CA VAL A 183 -5.43 -10.63 -11.12
C VAL A 183 -4.32 -11.57 -10.64
N ASP A 184 -3.40 -11.04 -9.82
CA ASP A 184 -2.35 -11.85 -9.17
C ASP A 184 -2.88 -12.52 -7.91
N HIS A 185 -3.78 -11.86 -7.20
CA HIS A 185 -4.44 -12.38 -6.01
C HIS A 185 -5.86 -11.87 -5.88
N LEU A 186 -6.64 -12.55 -5.04
CA LEU A 186 -8.04 -12.22 -4.73
C LEU A 186 -8.09 -11.42 -3.43
N LYS A 187 -9.06 -10.49 -3.31
CA LYS A 187 -9.33 -9.74 -2.08
C LYS A 187 -10.75 -10.02 -1.60
N ILE A 188 -10.90 -10.36 -0.31
CA ILE A 188 -12.18 -10.55 0.36
C ILE A 188 -12.27 -9.68 1.62
N ASN A 189 -13.45 -9.17 1.94
CA ASN A 189 -13.74 -8.43 3.17
C ASN A 189 -14.44 -9.34 4.18
N LEU A 190 -13.65 -10.01 5.03
CA LEU A 190 -14.16 -10.93 6.04
C LEU A 190 -14.73 -10.23 7.27
N SER A 191 -14.45 -8.94 7.44
CA SER A 191 -14.96 -8.17 8.58
C SER A 191 -15.42 -6.77 8.15
N GLY A 192 -15.97 -5.99 9.10
CA GLY A 192 -16.49 -4.66 8.83
C GLY A 192 -15.45 -3.55 8.93
N GLU A 193 -15.93 -2.30 8.66
CA GLU A 193 -15.17 -1.06 8.75
C GLU A 193 -16.09 0.08 9.19
N TYR A 194 -15.68 0.84 10.19
CA TYR A 194 -16.53 1.86 10.82
C TYR A 194 -16.93 2.99 9.88
N ILE A 195 -16.07 3.42 8.95
CA ILE A 195 -16.41 4.49 7.99
C ILE A 195 -17.52 4.06 7.01
N ALA A 196 -17.67 2.76 6.79
CA ALA A 196 -18.76 2.19 6.02
C ALA A 196 -20.04 1.99 6.87
N GLY A 197 -20.02 2.37 8.15
CA GLY A 197 -21.15 2.16 9.06
C GLY A 197 -21.28 0.73 9.57
N ILE A 198 -20.27 -0.11 9.39
CA ILE A 198 -20.26 -1.53 9.75
C ILE A 198 -19.30 -1.74 10.91
N PRO A 199 -19.69 -2.36 12.03
CA PRO A 199 -18.76 -2.66 13.11
C PRO A 199 -17.55 -3.47 12.61
N ALA A 200 -16.35 -3.11 13.05
CA ALA A 200 -15.10 -3.75 12.62
C ALA A 200 -15.07 -5.27 12.90
N GLU A 201 -15.80 -5.72 13.90
CA GLU A 201 -15.88 -7.13 14.31
C GLU A 201 -17.05 -7.90 13.65
N ALA A 202 -17.83 -7.27 12.76
CA ALA A 202 -18.91 -7.95 12.02
C ALA A 202 -18.30 -8.90 10.96
N ASN A 203 -18.80 -10.13 10.89
CA ASN A 203 -18.35 -11.16 9.94
C ASN A 203 -19.51 -11.52 9.00
N PRO A 204 -19.55 -10.95 7.79
CA PRO A 204 -20.76 -11.02 6.94
C PRO A 204 -20.88 -12.32 6.11
N PHE A 205 -19.80 -13.07 5.92
CA PHE A 205 -19.79 -14.27 5.07
C PHE A 205 -20.16 -15.54 5.80
N SER A 206 -20.86 -16.44 5.12
CA SER A 206 -21.03 -17.82 5.60
C SER A 206 -19.74 -18.65 5.40
N GLN A 207 -19.59 -19.74 6.15
CA GLN A 207 -18.45 -20.63 6.03
C GLN A 207 -18.38 -21.30 4.65
N GLU A 208 -19.53 -21.57 4.02
CA GLU A 208 -19.63 -22.18 2.69
C GLU A 208 -19.09 -21.22 1.60
N GLU A 209 -19.39 -19.93 1.71
CA GLU A 209 -18.89 -18.90 0.78
C GLU A 209 -17.37 -18.77 0.89
N ILE A 210 -16.85 -18.73 2.11
CA ILE A 210 -15.40 -18.64 2.37
C ILE A 210 -14.68 -19.89 1.87
N ALA A 211 -15.22 -21.08 2.15
CA ALA A 211 -14.65 -22.35 1.69
C ALA A 211 -14.66 -22.44 0.15
N MET A 212 -15.69 -21.92 -0.52
CA MET A 212 -15.74 -21.87 -1.97
C MET A 212 -14.67 -20.97 -2.55
N LEU A 213 -14.47 -19.75 -1.99
CA LEU A 213 -13.39 -18.86 -2.40
C LEU A 213 -12.03 -19.55 -2.25
N ALA A 214 -11.76 -20.16 -1.10
CA ALA A 214 -10.51 -20.86 -0.84
C ALA A 214 -10.26 -22.01 -1.82
N ALA A 215 -11.30 -22.78 -2.16
CA ALA A 215 -11.20 -23.89 -3.11
C ALA A 215 -10.89 -23.40 -4.53
N GLU A 216 -11.61 -22.39 -5.02
CA GLU A 216 -11.42 -21.84 -6.36
C GLU A 216 -10.08 -21.09 -6.47
N ALA A 217 -9.65 -20.38 -5.44
CA ALA A 217 -8.34 -19.73 -5.39
C ALA A 217 -7.21 -20.76 -5.52
N ARG A 218 -7.26 -21.87 -4.75
CA ARG A 218 -6.28 -22.97 -4.84
C ARG A 218 -6.27 -23.60 -6.24
N LEU A 219 -7.43 -23.88 -6.83
CA LEU A 219 -7.52 -24.43 -8.18
C LEU A 219 -6.88 -23.51 -9.23
N ALA A 220 -7.00 -22.18 -9.04
CA ALA A 220 -6.45 -21.18 -9.95
C ALA A 220 -4.99 -20.81 -9.61
N GLY A 221 -4.39 -21.36 -8.55
CA GLY A 221 -3.06 -20.97 -8.08
C GLY A 221 -2.97 -19.51 -7.63
N LYS A 222 -4.06 -18.96 -7.06
CA LYS A 222 -4.13 -17.57 -6.61
C LYS A 222 -4.02 -17.46 -5.10
N ARG A 223 -3.24 -16.49 -4.64
CA ARG A 223 -3.19 -16.06 -3.24
C ARG A 223 -4.50 -15.35 -2.89
N VAL A 224 -4.80 -15.31 -1.59
CA VAL A 224 -5.96 -14.57 -1.07
C VAL A 224 -5.48 -13.54 -0.05
N ALA A 225 -5.94 -12.32 -0.22
CA ALA A 225 -5.82 -11.21 0.71
C ALA A 225 -7.16 -10.96 1.40
N ALA A 226 -7.16 -10.78 2.71
CA ALA A 226 -8.37 -10.58 3.48
C ALA A 226 -8.32 -9.32 4.33
N HIS A 227 -9.36 -8.47 4.23
CA HIS A 227 -9.68 -7.50 5.27
C HIS A 227 -10.22 -8.28 6.47
N ALA A 228 -9.48 -8.31 7.57
CA ALA A 228 -9.72 -9.20 8.70
C ALA A 228 -9.39 -8.50 10.02
N ARG A 229 -10.32 -7.68 10.53
CA ARG A 229 -10.15 -6.95 11.79
C ARG A 229 -10.56 -7.77 12.99
N SER A 230 -11.66 -8.54 12.85
CA SER A 230 -12.20 -9.37 13.93
C SER A 230 -11.33 -10.57 14.24
N ASN A 231 -11.42 -11.06 15.47
CA ASN A 231 -10.75 -12.29 15.89
C ASN A 231 -11.12 -13.49 15.00
N GLU A 232 -12.42 -13.67 14.73
CA GLU A 232 -12.92 -14.76 13.90
C GLU A 232 -12.42 -14.68 12.46
N SER A 233 -12.33 -13.48 11.89
CA SER A 233 -11.80 -13.29 10.54
C SER A 233 -10.31 -13.64 10.45
N VAL A 234 -9.51 -13.34 11.47
CA VAL A 234 -8.09 -13.72 11.53
C VAL A 234 -7.94 -15.24 11.62
N LYS A 235 -8.69 -15.90 12.52
CA LYS A 235 -8.70 -17.37 12.63
C LYS A 235 -9.10 -18.02 11.31
N THR A 236 -10.13 -17.48 10.66
CA THR A 236 -10.60 -17.92 9.34
C THR A 236 -9.48 -17.82 8.29
N CYS A 237 -8.72 -16.72 8.26
CA CYS A 237 -7.59 -16.59 7.34
C CYS A 237 -6.56 -17.73 7.53
N VAL A 238 -6.20 -18.02 8.77
CA VAL A 238 -5.24 -19.09 9.06
C VAL A 238 -5.80 -20.46 8.67
N GLN A 239 -7.05 -20.76 9.03
CA GLN A 239 -7.72 -22.02 8.72
C GLN A 239 -7.86 -22.28 7.22
N GLN A 240 -8.15 -21.25 6.44
CA GLN A 240 -8.33 -21.35 4.99
C GLN A 240 -7.01 -21.21 4.20
N GLY A 241 -5.91 -20.82 4.87
CA GLY A 241 -4.60 -20.64 4.25
C GLY A 241 -4.52 -19.35 3.42
N PHE A 242 -5.24 -18.28 3.82
CA PHE A 242 -5.13 -16.98 3.19
C PHE A 242 -3.82 -16.32 3.60
N GLU A 243 -2.98 -16.01 2.62
CA GLU A 243 -1.61 -15.60 2.89
C GLU A 243 -1.48 -14.15 3.38
N LEU A 244 -2.38 -13.27 2.96
CA LEU A 244 -2.31 -11.83 3.19
C LEU A 244 -3.43 -11.42 4.15
N ILE A 245 -3.07 -11.05 5.37
CA ILE A 245 -4.03 -10.67 6.42
C ILE A 245 -3.89 -9.17 6.68
N PHE A 246 -4.90 -8.41 6.29
CA PHE A 246 -4.92 -6.98 6.54
C PHE A 246 -5.57 -6.68 7.87
N HIS A 247 -4.99 -5.73 8.61
CA HIS A 247 -5.39 -5.22 9.92
C HIS A 247 -5.08 -6.14 11.09
N ALA A 248 -5.81 -7.24 11.27
CA ALA A 248 -5.69 -8.18 12.40
C ALA A 248 -5.82 -7.53 13.79
N SER A 249 -6.63 -6.45 13.89
CA SER A 249 -6.68 -5.55 15.06
C SER A 249 -7.10 -6.23 16.35
N PHE A 250 -8.06 -7.18 16.30
CA PHE A 250 -8.68 -7.81 17.46
C PHE A 250 -8.32 -9.29 17.65
N ALA A 251 -7.16 -9.73 17.16
CA ALA A 251 -6.72 -11.12 17.34
C ALA A 251 -6.45 -11.43 18.83
N ASP A 252 -7.09 -12.49 19.34
CA ASP A 252 -6.88 -13.00 20.69
C ASP A 252 -5.65 -13.93 20.78
N GLU A 253 -5.37 -14.45 21.98
CA GLU A 253 -4.21 -15.33 22.17
C GLU A 253 -4.29 -16.61 21.33
N GLU A 254 -5.49 -17.18 21.10
CA GLU A 254 -5.66 -18.35 20.24
C GLU A 254 -5.33 -18.02 18.77
N ALA A 255 -5.82 -16.88 18.26
CA ALA A 255 -5.48 -16.41 16.92
C ALA A 255 -3.97 -16.13 16.77
N LEU A 256 -3.34 -15.57 17.80
CA LEU A 256 -1.90 -15.35 17.85
C LEU A 256 -1.11 -16.67 17.84
N ASP A 257 -1.55 -17.68 18.60
CA ASP A 257 -0.95 -19.02 18.61
C ASP A 257 -1.08 -19.69 17.24
N MET A 258 -2.24 -19.56 16.59
CA MET A 258 -2.47 -20.06 15.22
C MET A 258 -1.56 -19.37 14.20
N LEU A 259 -1.41 -18.05 14.27
CA LEU A 259 -0.51 -17.28 13.40
C LEU A 259 0.96 -17.66 13.63
N GLU A 260 1.39 -17.78 14.89
CA GLU A 260 2.77 -18.17 15.23
C GLU A 260 3.10 -19.56 14.71
N ALA A 261 2.20 -20.53 14.89
CA ALA A 261 2.36 -21.89 14.37
C ALA A 261 2.42 -21.96 12.84
N ASN A 262 1.95 -20.93 12.15
CA ASN A 262 1.91 -20.81 10.68
C ASN A 262 2.63 -19.55 10.16
N LYS A 263 3.54 -18.96 10.93
CA LYS A 263 4.16 -17.65 10.62
C LYS A 263 4.85 -17.59 9.25
N ASP A 264 5.34 -18.73 8.75
CA ASP A 264 5.98 -18.79 7.44
C ASP A 264 4.99 -18.84 6.26
N LYS A 265 3.68 -18.89 6.55
CA LYS A 265 2.61 -18.93 5.52
C LYS A 265 1.86 -17.63 5.38
N HIS A 266 1.91 -16.76 6.39
CA HIS A 266 1.10 -15.55 6.44
C HIS A 266 1.94 -14.28 6.51
N PHE A 267 1.41 -13.20 5.96
CA PHE A 267 1.91 -11.83 6.12
C PHE A 267 0.80 -10.98 6.70
N VAL A 268 1.13 -10.13 7.64
CA VAL A 268 0.20 -9.16 8.25
C VAL A 268 0.57 -7.75 7.77
N ALA A 269 -0.37 -7.05 7.12
CA ALA A 269 -0.25 -5.62 6.81
C ALA A 269 -1.30 -4.86 7.63
N PRO A 270 -0.91 -4.22 8.74
CA PRO A 270 -1.83 -3.90 9.82
C PRO A 270 -2.78 -2.73 9.55
N GLY A 271 -2.52 -1.90 8.52
CA GLY A 271 -3.34 -0.71 8.31
C GLY A 271 -3.29 0.29 9.48
N ILE A 272 -2.18 0.31 10.24
CA ILE A 272 -2.08 1.18 11.42
C ILE A 272 -2.11 2.65 11.02
N GLY A 273 -1.62 2.98 9.82
CA GLY A 273 -1.75 4.31 9.23
C GLY A 273 -3.19 4.76 9.12
N TRP A 274 -4.10 3.86 8.70
CA TRP A 274 -5.53 4.14 8.65
C TRP A 274 -6.10 4.53 10.02
N LEU A 275 -5.84 3.74 11.06
CA LEU A 275 -6.36 3.98 12.41
C LEU A 275 -5.85 5.30 12.97
N VAL A 276 -4.53 5.55 12.89
CA VAL A 276 -3.90 6.76 13.43
C VAL A 276 -4.38 8.01 12.70
N ASN A 277 -4.37 8.00 11.36
CA ASN A 277 -4.71 9.20 10.59
C ASN A 277 -6.23 9.49 10.64
N THR A 278 -7.08 8.46 10.67
CA THR A 278 -8.53 8.66 10.82
C THR A 278 -8.86 9.23 12.20
N LEU A 279 -8.17 8.78 13.24
CA LEU A 279 -8.40 9.28 14.60
C LEU A 279 -7.92 10.73 14.79
N TYR A 280 -6.75 11.09 14.24
CA TYR A 280 -6.09 12.36 14.59
C TYR A 280 -6.01 13.38 13.46
N ASN A 281 -6.13 12.98 12.19
CA ASN A 281 -5.89 13.86 11.05
C ASN A 281 -7.13 14.08 10.15
N ALA A 282 -8.28 13.47 10.47
CA ALA A 282 -9.49 13.56 9.64
C ALA A 282 -10.45 14.68 10.04
N SER A 283 -10.11 15.52 11.03
CA SER A 283 -11.01 16.54 11.57
C SER A 283 -11.47 17.57 10.54
N GLU A 284 -10.59 18.00 9.63
CA GLU A 284 -10.91 18.95 8.55
C GLU A 284 -11.91 18.36 7.53
N TYR A 285 -12.08 17.04 7.53
CA TYR A 285 -12.99 16.28 6.65
C TYR A 285 -14.25 15.80 7.37
N GLY A 286 -14.56 16.36 8.57
CA GLY A 286 -15.76 16.07 9.32
C GLY A 286 -15.67 14.89 10.29
N VAL A 287 -14.54 14.17 10.34
CA VAL A 287 -14.29 13.09 11.31
C VAL A 287 -13.38 13.62 12.42
N THR A 288 -13.96 14.34 13.40
CA THR A 288 -13.20 14.80 14.57
C THR A 288 -12.77 13.63 15.44
N GLU A 289 -11.74 13.82 16.30
CA GLU A 289 -11.29 12.78 17.23
C GLU A 289 -12.44 12.23 18.11
N ALA A 290 -13.36 13.11 18.51
CA ALA A 290 -14.53 12.69 19.29
C ALA A 290 -15.48 11.78 18.47
N ILE A 291 -15.70 12.11 17.19
CA ILE A 291 -16.49 11.29 16.27
C ILE A 291 -15.79 9.96 16.01
N ALA A 292 -14.50 9.98 15.65
CA ALA A 292 -13.71 8.78 15.40
C ALA A 292 -13.67 7.86 16.64
N THR A 293 -13.51 8.43 17.83
CA THR A 293 -13.58 7.68 19.09
C THR A 293 -14.95 7.04 19.31
N LYS A 294 -16.03 7.78 19.05
CA LYS A 294 -17.40 7.25 19.17
C LYS A 294 -17.68 6.14 18.14
N MET A 295 -17.09 6.22 16.95
CA MET A 295 -17.18 5.18 15.92
C MET A 295 -16.45 3.89 16.36
N GLY A 296 -15.41 3.97 17.18
CA GLY A 296 -14.65 2.82 17.67
C GLY A 296 -13.15 2.85 17.36
N TYR A 297 -12.66 3.80 16.56
CA TYR A 297 -11.27 3.85 16.09
C TYR A 297 -10.24 3.93 17.21
N LYS A 298 -10.55 4.62 18.34
CA LYS A 298 -9.63 4.67 19.47
C LYS A 298 -9.47 3.30 20.13
N ARG A 299 -10.58 2.59 20.39
CA ARG A 299 -10.57 1.22 20.93
C ARG A 299 -9.79 0.29 20.01
N GLU A 300 -10.01 0.42 18.71
CA GLU A 300 -9.33 -0.43 17.73
C GLU A 300 -7.83 -0.14 17.64
N LEU A 301 -7.41 1.13 17.66
CA LEU A 301 -6.00 1.49 17.68
C LEU A 301 -5.28 0.94 18.92
N GLU A 302 -5.91 1.02 20.08
CA GLU A 302 -5.38 0.47 21.34
C GLU A 302 -5.23 -1.05 21.25
N ALA A 303 -6.27 -1.76 20.77
CA ALA A 303 -6.24 -3.20 20.57
C ALA A 303 -5.20 -3.62 19.52
N ALA A 304 -5.14 -2.93 18.38
CA ALA A 304 -4.19 -3.20 17.32
C ALA A 304 -2.74 -3.01 17.79
N ALA A 305 -2.45 -1.95 18.55
CA ALA A 305 -1.11 -1.71 19.10
C ALA A 305 -0.67 -2.86 20.02
N GLU A 306 -1.56 -3.32 20.92
CA GLU A 306 -1.27 -4.45 21.81
C GLU A 306 -1.06 -5.75 21.02
N THR A 307 -1.98 -6.06 20.12
CA THR A 307 -1.96 -7.29 19.30
C THR A 307 -0.71 -7.35 18.40
N LEU A 308 -0.40 -6.26 17.70
CA LEU A 308 0.76 -6.20 16.81
C LEU A 308 2.09 -6.26 17.58
N ALA A 309 2.17 -5.67 18.78
CA ALA A 309 3.35 -5.81 19.62
C ALA A 309 3.57 -7.27 20.08
N LYS A 310 2.49 -8.02 20.34
CA LYS A 310 2.57 -9.46 20.60
C LYS A 310 2.98 -10.25 19.36
N MET A 311 2.42 -9.92 18.18
CA MET A 311 2.79 -10.54 16.91
C MET A 311 4.27 -10.35 16.60
N HIS A 312 4.79 -9.12 16.78
CA HIS A 312 6.21 -8.81 16.58
C HIS A 312 7.11 -9.67 17.47
N LYS A 313 6.80 -9.75 18.77
CA LYS A 313 7.55 -10.59 19.74
C LYS A 313 7.53 -12.08 19.40
N ARG A 314 6.47 -12.59 18.75
CA ARG A 314 6.33 -13.97 18.30
C ARG A 314 6.97 -14.24 16.94
N GLY A 315 7.54 -13.22 16.29
CA GLY A 315 8.17 -13.32 14.97
C GLY A 315 7.19 -13.53 13.83
N ILE A 316 5.93 -13.10 13.99
CA ILE A 316 4.94 -13.06 12.91
C ILE A 316 5.35 -11.96 11.94
N ARG A 317 5.25 -12.22 10.64
CA ARG A 317 5.72 -11.33 9.57
C ARG A 317 4.78 -10.14 9.39
N ILE A 318 5.21 -8.96 9.83
CA ILE A 318 4.47 -7.69 9.74
C ILE A 318 5.17 -6.78 8.74
N LEU A 319 4.44 -6.25 7.74
CA LEU A 319 4.96 -5.32 6.74
C LEU A 319 4.21 -3.99 6.77
N PRO A 320 4.86 -2.88 6.33
CA PRO A 320 4.14 -1.62 6.14
C PRO A 320 3.04 -1.79 5.09
N GLY A 321 1.88 -1.25 5.43
CA GLY A 321 0.69 -1.33 4.62
C GLY A 321 -0.42 -0.54 5.30
N GLY A 322 -0.40 0.79 5.10
CA GLY A 322 -1.17 1.74 5.91
C GLY A 322 -2.57 2.03 5.40
N ASP A 323 -2.98 1.45 4.26
CA ASP A 323 -4.33 1.65 3.68
C ASP A 323 -4.56 3.10 3.21
N TYR A 324 -3.55 3.69 2.54
CA TYR A 324 -3.53 5.08 2.09
C TYR A 324 -4.40 5.33 0.86
N GLY A 325 -4.83 6.60 0.69
CA GLY A 325 -5.56 7.08 -0.48
C GLY A 325 -6.82 7.88 -0.16
N PHE A 326 -7.01 8.24 1.11
CA PHE A 326 -8.02 9.20 1.55
C PHE A 326 -7.42 10.60 1.75
N ALA A 327 -8.28 11.64 1.78
CA ALA A 327 -7.87 13.03 1.89
C ALA A 327 -7.01 13.34 3.13
N TRP A 328 -7.22 12.65 4.25
CA TRP A 328 -6.45 12.81 5.49
C TRP A 328 -5.20 11.94 5.58
N MET A 329 -5.03 11.04 4.63
CA MET A 329 -3.86 10.17 4.48
C MET A 329 -3.60 9.89 3.00
N PRO A 330 -3.19 10.93 2.25
CA PRO A 330 -3.06 10.85 0.81
C PRO A 330 -1.87 9.97 0.40
N HIS A 331 -1.93 9.46 -0.83
CA HIS A 331 -0.83 8.74 -1.45
C HIS A 331 0.48 9.54 -1.44
N GLY A 332 1.59 8.87 -1.20
CA GLY A 332 2.92 9.47 -1.06
C GLY A 332 3.30 9.84 0.38
N THR A 333 2.42 9.57 1.35
CA THR A 333 2.73 9.73 2.79
C THR A 333 2.94 8.40 3.50
N ASN A 334 3.09 7.33 2.76
CA ASN A 334 3.13 5.93 3.20
C ASN A 334 4.28 5.62 4.17
N ALA A 335 5.42 6.30 4.05
CA ALA A 335 6.57 6.09 4.94
C ALA A 335 6.28 6.46 6.42
N ARG A 336 5.16 7.12 6.71
CA ARG A 336 4.67 7.32 8.10
C ARG A 336 4.47 6.00 8.84
N ASP A 337 4.11 4.93 8.14
CA ASP A 337 3.93 3.62 8.75
C ASP A 337 5.19 3.11 9.47
N LEU A 338 6.37 3.45 8.97
CA LEU A 338 7.62 3.06 9.59
C LEU A 338 7.79 3.69 10.99
N GLU A 339 7.39 4.96 11.15
CA GLU A 339 7.36 5.60 12.48
C GLU A 339 6.25 5.00 13.37
N TYR A 340 5.09 4.66 12.77
CA TYR A 340 4.01 4.02 13.53
C TYR A 340 4.42 2.61 13.99
N PHE A 341 5.22 1.89 13.23
CA PHE A 341 5.78 0.60 13.64
C PHE A 341 6.69 0.74 14.87
N VAL A 342 7.51 1.76 14.89
CA VAL A 342 8.33 2.05 16.09
C VAL A 342 7.44 2.46 17.26
N LYS A 343 6.50 3.39 17.05
CA LYS A 343 5.69 3.99 18.11
C LYS A 343 4.66 3.04 18.72
N TYR A 344 3.97 2.26 17.87
CA TYR A 344 2.80 1.47 18.29
C TYR A 344 3.07 -0.03 18.39
N ILE A 345 4.02 -0.56 17.61
CA ILE A 345 4.36 -1.98 17.59
C ILE A 345 5.57 -2.27 18.47
N GLY A 346 6.45 -1.29 18.67
CA GLY A 346 7.68 -1.42 19.44
C GLY A 346 8.86 -1.99 18.65
N MET A 347 8.82 -1.89 17.31
CA MET A 347 9.97 -2.20 16.46
C MET A 347 11.07 -1.16 16.65
N THR A 348 12.32 -1.55 16.45
CA THR A 348 13.42 -0.62 16.21
C THR A 348 13.33 -0.03 14.80
N PRO A 349 13.94 1.14 14.51
CA PRO A 349 14.02 1.65 13.14
C PRO A 349 14.58 0.64 12.15
N LYS A 350 15.59 -0.15 12.55
CA LYS A 350 16.17 -1.22 11.73
C LYS A 350 15.14 -2.30 11.39
N GLU A 351 14.36 -2.77 12.36
CA GLU A 351 13.31 -3.78 12.12
C GLU A 351 12.22 -3.25 11.20
N ALA A 352 11.82 -1.98 11.35
CA ALA A 352 10.84 -1.34 10.46
C ALA A 352 11.37 -1.26 9.02
N LEU A 353 12.66 -0.91 8.81
CA LEU A 353 13.27 -0.92 7.49
C LEU A 353 13.39 -2.33 6.91
N LEU A 354 13.74 -3.34 7.72
CA LEU A 354 13.77 -4.74 7.27
C LEU A 354 12.39 -5.26 6.89
N ALA A 355 11.35 -4.82 7.59
CA ALA A 355 9.95 -5.13 7.24
C ALA A 355 9.57 -4.53 5.87
N ALA A 356 10.02 -3.31 5.57
CA ALA A 356 9.76 -2.64 4.30
C ALA A 356 10.65 -3.14 3.14
N THR A 357 11.77 -3.80 3.41
CA THR A 357 12.76 -4.19 2.39
C THR A 357 12.83 -5.72 2.25
N ARG A 358 13.61 -6.40 3.09
CA ARG A 358 13.82 -7.85 3.00
C ARG A 358 12.52 -8.65 3.02
N LEU A 359 11.65 -8.36 3.97
CA LEU A 359 10.37 -9.04 4.09
C LEU A 359 9.45 -8.71 2.90
N GLY A 360 9.60 -7.51 2.33
CA GLY A 360 8.95 -7.13 1.08
C GLY A 360 9.33 -8.02 -0.10
N GLY A 361 10.60 -8.44 -0.21
CA GLY A 361 11.06 -9.40 -1.22
C GLY A 361 10.35 -10.76 -1.09
N GLU A 362 10.14 -11.22 0.15
CA GLU A 362 9.36 -12.44 0.44
C GLU A 362 7.88 -12.27 0.03
N LEU A 363 7.26 -11.15 0.38
CA LEU A 363 5.88 -10.81 -0.01
C LEU A 363 5.68 -10.84 -1.52
N MET A 364 6.66 -10.31 -2.26
CA MET A 364 6.68 -10.28 -3.73
C MET A 364 7.00 -11.65 -4.36
N MET A 365 7.17 -12.71 -3.55
CA MET A 365 7.54 -14.07 -3.95
C MET A 365 8.92 -14.12 -4.67
N ARG A 366 9.82 -13.21 -4.32
CA ARG A 366 11.18 -13.10 -4.90
C ARG A 366 12.24 -12.85 -3.81
N PRO A 367 12.32 -13.70 -2.76
CA PRO A 367 13.21 -13.47 -1.63
C PRO A 367 14.70 -13.51 -1.99
N ASP A 368 15.05 -14.19 -3.10
CA ASP A 368 16.43 -14.34 -3.59
C ASP A 368 16.81 -13.28 -4.64
N GLU A 369 15.94 -12.29 -4.87
CA GLU A 369 16.17 -11.28 -5.90
C GLU A 369 15.81 -9.85 -5.47
N LEU A 370 15.00 -9.67 -4.42
CA LEU A 370 14.48 -8.38 -3.97
C LEU A 370 14.69 -8.15 -2.47
N GLY A 371 14.70 -6.90 -2.09
CA GLY A 371 14.71 -6.45 -0.70
C GLY A 371 16.08 -6.43 -0.03
N GLN A 372 17.14 -6.73 -0.76
CA GLN A 372 18.52 -6.61 -0.28
C GLN A 372 19.45 -6.01 -1.36
N LEU A 373 20.50 -5.32 -0.90
CA LEU A 373 21.64 -4.98 -1.75
C LEU A 373 22.66 -6.12 -1.63
N LYS A 374 22.63 -7.02 -2.60
CA LYS A 374 23.46 -8.23 -2.62
C LYS A 374 23.78 -8.60 -4.06
N GLU A 375 24.97 -9.16 -4.27
CA GLU A 375 25.36 -9.65 -5.60
C GLU A 375 24.35 -10.65 -6.16
N GLY A 376 23.96 -10.45 -7.43
CA GLY A 376 22.95 -11.21 -8.12
C GLY A 376 21.52 -10.71 -7.93
N PHE A 377 21.25 -9.86 -6.93
CA PHE A 377 19.92 -9.27 -6.69
C PHE A 377 19.59 -8.20 -7.74
N LEU A 378 18.32 -7.94 -7.94
CA LEU A 378 17.85 -6.85 -8.80
C LEU A 378 18.31 -5.50 -8.22
N ALA A 379 18.71 -4.61 -9.11
CA ALA A 379 19.10 -3.27 -8.73
C ALA A 379 17.85 -2.39 -8.49
N ASP A 380 17.15 -2.72 -7.42
CA ASP A 380 16.04 -1.97 -6.85
C ASP A 380 16.55 -1.30 -5.56
N LEU A 381 16.90 -0.02 -5.64
CA LEU A 381 17.55 0.69 -4.55
C LEU A 381 17.18 2.18 -4.50
N ILE A 382 17.32 2.77 -3.32
CA ILE A 382 17.12 4.20 -3.10
C ILE A 382 18.31 4.82 -2.39
N MET A 383 18.60 6.08 -2.73
CA MET A 383 19.59 6.91 -2.06
C MET A 383 18.90 8.05 -1.34
N VAL A 384 19.20 8.23 -0.05
CA VAL A 384 18.50 9.13 0.88
C VAL A 384 19.46 10.14 1.47
N ASP A 385 19.04 11.40 1.55
CA ASP A 385 19.75 12.47 2.28
C ASP A 385 19.36 12.44 3.75
N GLY A 386 20.17 11.78 4.56
CA GLY A 386 19.97 11.52 5.98
C GLY A 386 20.13 10.05 6.31
N ASP A 387 20.01 9.72 7.58
CA ASP A 387 20.11 8.34 8.10
C ASP A 387 18.75 7.87 8.61
N PRO A 388 18.02 7.01 7.86
CA PRO A 388 16.72 6.50 8.29
C PRO A 388 16.75 5.67 9.57
N LEU A 389 17.92 5.16 9.99
CA LEU A 389 18.04 4.45 11.26
C LEU A 389 18.02 5.40 12.46
N GLN A 390 18.36 6.67 12.25
CA GLN A 390 18.30 7.71 13.27
C GLN A 390 16.98 8.49 13.20
N ASP A 391 16.45 8.71 11.99
CA ASP A 391 15.21 9.45 11.75
C ASP A 391 14.46 8.89 10.55
N LEU A 392 13.45 8.09 10.80
CA LEU A 392 12.59 7.51 9.75
C LEU A 392 11.82 8.57 8.95
N ALA A 393 11.59 9.77 9.52
CA ALA A 393 10.84 10.83 8.87
C ALA A 393 11.53 11.36 7.59
N VAL A 394 12.84 11.14 7.44
CA VAL A 394 13.56 11.49 6.19
C VAL A 394 12.99 10.79 4.96
N LEU A 395 12.37 9.62 5.13
CA LEU A 395 11.73 8.86 4.06
C LEU A 395 10.36 9.44 3.64
N GLN A 396 9.80 10.36 4.41
CA GLN A 396 8.53 11.03 4.11
C GLN A 396 8.71 12.29 3.25
N ASP A 397 9.93 12.83 3.21
CA ASP A 397 10.24 14.02 2.44
C ASP A 397 10.71 13.65 1.02
N PRO A 398 9.93 14.00 -0.04
CA PRO A 398 10.35 13.72 -1.41
C PRO A 398 11.69 14.39 -1.78
N ALA A 399 12.08 15.49 -1.13
CA ALA A 399 13.36 16.16 -1.38
C ALA A 399 14.55 15.36 -0.82
N LYS A 400 14.32 14.55 0.21
CA LYS A 400 15.32 13.68 0.84
C LYS A 400 15.55 12.36 0.09
N ILE A 401 14.61 11.93 -0.76
CA ILE A 401 14.81 10.78 -1.64
C ILE A 401 15.59 11.25 -2.87
N LEU A 402 16.91 11.12 -2.82
CA LEU A 402 17.83 11.66 -3.83
C LEU A 402 17.82 10.88 -5.15
N MET A 403 17.73 9.55 -5.06
CA MET A 403 17.70 8.68 -6.23
C MET A 403 16.78 7.49 -5.96
N VAL A 404 16.06 7.08 -7.00
CA VAL A 404 15.31 5.82 -7.04
C VAL A 404 15.71 5.06 -8.29
N MET A 405 16.20 3.85 -8.10
CA MET A 405 16.52 2.91 -9.16
C MET A 405 15.61 1.67 -9.01
N LYS A 406 15.06 1.20 -10.12
CA LYS A 406 14.32 -0.06 -10.22
C LYS A 406 14.76 -0.78 -11.48
N ASP A 407 15.03 -2.09 -11.39
CA ASP A 407 15.57 -2.88 -12.50
C ASP A 407 16.82 -2.22 -13.17
N GLY A 408 17.69 -1.56 -12.38
CA GLY A 408 18.87 -0.87 -12.87
C GLY A 408 18.59 0.45 -13.62
N GLU A 409 17.35 0.83 -13.80
CA GLU A 409 16.95 2.10 -14.41
C GLU A 409 16.68 3.17 -13.34
N ILE A 410 17.20 4.38 -13.56
CA ILE A 410 17.02 5.51 -12.66
C ILE A 410 15.74 6.25 -13.00
N TYR A 411 14.76 6.16 -12.13
CA TYR A 411 13.46 6.84 -12.27
C TYR A 411 13.43 8.23 -11.63
N LYS A 412 14.23 8.42 -10.59
CA LYS A 412 14.42 9.71 -9.92
C LYS A 412 15.89 9.94 -9.67
N ASN A 413 16.34 11.15 -9.98
CA ASN A 413 17.66 11.67 -9.58
C ASN A 413 17.53 13.17 -9.37
N SER A 414 17.36 13.60 -8.12
CA SER A 414 17.17 15.02 -7.77
C SER A 414 18.43 15.86 -7.92
N ARG A 415 19.59 15.26 -8.15
CA ARG A 415 20.85 15.95 -8.47
C ARG A 415 20.99 16.28 -9.97
N THR A 416 20.12 15.72 -10.81
CA THR A 416 20.02 16.10 -12.22
C THR A 416 18.73 16.90 -12.36
N LEU A 417 18.84 18.22 -12.52
CA LEU A 417 17.70 19.12 -12.71
C LEU A 417 16.92 18.70 -13.97
N LEU A 418 15.86 17.94 -13.79
CA LEU A 418 14.83 17.76 -14.82
C LEU A 418 13.83 18.90 -14.66
N PRO A 419 13.42 19.57 -15.75
CA PRO A 419 12.42 20.64 -15.67
C PRO A 419 11.12 20.09 -15.08
N PRO A 420 10.36 20.91 -14.32
CA PRO A 420 9.10 20.50 -13.74
C PRO A 420 8.14 20.07 -14.85
N ARG A 421 7.67 18.83 -14.80
CA ARG A 421 6.65 18.32 -15.74
C ARG A 421 5.30 18.92 -15.38
N GLY A 422 4.57 19.38 -16.39
CA GLY A 422 3.30 20.07 -16.23
C GLY A 422 2.25 19.29 -15.43
N VAL A 423 1.45 20.03 -14.68
CA VAL A 423 0.32 19.51 -13.89
C VAL A 423 -0.83 19.15 -14.83
N ILE A 424 -1.27 17.89 -14.81
CA ILE A 424 -2.51 17.47 -15.46
C ILE A 424 -3.67 17.92 -14.54
N ARG A 425 -4.53 18.79 -15.03
CA ARG A 425 -5.76 19.19 -14.32
C ARG A 425 -6.92 18.33 -14.82
N SER A 426 -7.79 17.90 -13.90
CA SER A 426 -9.05 17.25 -14.29
C SER A 426 -9.89 18.21 -15.11
N VAL A 427 -10.47 17.73 -16.21
CA VAL A 427 -11.35 18.53 -17.10
C VAL A 427 -12.82 18.44 -16.70
N TYR A 428 -13.16 17.59 -15.75
CA TYR A 428 -14.53 17.42 -15.25
C TYR A 428 -14.63 18.02 -13.84
N GLY A 429 -15.26 19.14 -13.67
CA GLY A 429 -15.74 19.91 -12.50
C GLY A 429 -15.51 19.39 -11.06
N GLY A 430 -14.71 18.39 -10.88
CA GLY A 430 -14.18 17.94 -9.60
C GLY A 430 -12.89 18.69 -9.29
N ASN A 431 -12.63 18.98 -8.06
CA ASN A 431 -11.47 19.69 -7.56
C ASN A 431 -10.17 19.32 -8.30
N PRO A 432 -9.32 20.31 -8.61
CA PRO A 432 -8.04 20.06 -9.26
C PRO A 432 -7.26 19.05 -8.43
N LEU A 433 -6.57 18.13 -9.11
CA LEU A 433 -5.66 17.18 -8.49
C LEU A 433 -4.71 17.94 -7.57
N VAL A 434 -4.85 17.76 -6.26
CA VAL A 434 -4.09 18.49 -5.26
C VAL A 434 -2.64 18.04 -5.33
N GLU A 435 -1.71 18.97 -5.53
CA GLU A 435 -0.30 18.70 -5.29
C GLU A 435 -0.10 18.44 -3.79
N VAL A 436 0.41 17.26 -3.47
CA VAL A 436 0.82 16.97 -2.09
C VAL A 436 2.01 17.85 -1.76
N GLY A 437 1.82 18.77 -0.84
CA GLY A 437 2.84 19.70 -0.35
C GLY A 437 2.53 21.18 -0.51
N ALA A 438 1.55 21.59 -1.34
CA ALA A 438 1.22 22.99 -1.52
C ALA A 438 -0.28 23.23 -1.61
N ARG A 439 -0.84 23.61 -0.52
CA ARG A 439 -2.20 24.13 -0.24
C ARG A 439 -3.18 23.10 0.33
N ARG A 440 -3.57 23.35 1.57
CA ARG A 440 -4.74 22.75 2.22
C ARG A 440 -5.96 22.99 1.33
N ALA A 441 -6.65 21.92 0.96
CA ALA A 441 -7.97 22.05 0.38
C ALA A 441 -8.89 22.71 1.41
N GLN A 442 -9.56 23.78 1.06
CA GLN A 442 -10.63 24.29 1.92
C GLN A 442 -11.78 23.29 1.89
N PRO A 443 -12.41 22.99 3.02
CA PRO A 443 -13.55 22.10 3.06
C PRO A 443 -14.66 22.69 2.19
N VAL A 444 -15.16 21.90 1.24
CA VAL A 444 -16.42 22.21 0.57
C VAL A 444 -17.50 21.86 1.58
N ASP A 445 -18.17 22.86 2.15
CA ASP A 445 -19.34 22.68 2.99
C ASP A 445 -20.47 22.08 2.14
N PRO A 446 -20.87 20.81 2.34
CA PRO A 446 -21.89 20.17 1.52
C PRO A 446 -23.31 20.69 1.79
N MET A 447 -23.48 21.60 2.76
CA MET A 447 -24.78 22.20 3.08
C MET A 447 -24.63 23.65 3.53
N ASN A 448 -24.29 24.53 2.61
CA ASN A 448 -24.53 25.95 2.85
C ASN A 448 -26.01 26.27 2.57
N SER A 449 -26.83 26.17 3.61
CA SER A 449 -28.27 26.47 3.57
C SER A 449 -28.61 27.88 3.03
N LYS A 450 -27.64 28.78 2.93
CA LYS A 450 -27.83 30.13 2.37
C LYS A 450 -27.80 30.19 0.83
N GLN A 451 -27.31 29.17 0.14
CA GLN A 451 -27.37 29.12 -1.34
C GLN A 451 -28.70 28.53 -1.86
N VAL A 452 -29.43 27.79 -1.07
CA VAL A 452 -30.76 27.27 -1.45
C VAL A 452 -31.84 28.38 -1.40
N GLU A 453 -31.72 29.37 -0.52
CA GLU A 453 -32.62 30.48 -0.44
C GLU A 453 -32.45 31.54 -1.57
N ALA A 454 -31.27 31.60 -2.20
CA ALA A 454 -31.03 32.57 -3.28
C ALA A 454 -31.54 32.09 -4.64
N GLN A 455 -31.72 30.78 -4.85
CA GLN A 455 -32.26 30.25 -6.10
C GLN A 455 -33.82 30.15 -6.13
N GLY A 456 -34.46 30.27 -4.95
CA GLY A 456 -35.93 30.23 -4.84
C GLY A 456 -36.67 31.54 -5.08
N ARG A 457 -35.97 32.65 -5.33
CA ARG A 457 -36.62 33.97 -5.49
C ARG A 457 -36.62 34.55 -6.91
N ASN A 458 -36.22 33.79 -7.92
CA ASN A 458 -36.21 34.23 -9.31
C ASN A 458 -37.14 33.46 -10.25
N THR A 459 -38.19 32.83 -9.73
CA THR A 459 -39.29 32.30 -10.54
C THR A 459 -40.60 32.62 -9.83
N ALA A 460 -41.08 33.80 -9.97
CA ALA A 460 -42.48 34.25 -9.88
C ALA A 460 -42.70 35.39 -10.84
#